data_32235cb9af561593601b2887eabb8b42
#
_entry.id   32235cb9af561593601b2887eabb8b42
#
_cell.length_a   1.000
_cell.length_b   1.000
_cell.length_c   1.000
_cell.angle_alpha   90.00
_cell.angle_beta   90.00
_cell.angle_gamma   90.00
#
_symmetry.space_group_name_H-M   'P 1'
#
loop_
_entity.id
_entity.type
_entity.pdbx_description
1 polymer ?
#
loop_
_entity_poly.entity_id
_entity_poly.type
_entity_poly.pdbx_seq_one_letter_code
_entity_poly.pdbx_strand_id
1 'polypeptide(L)'
;MSIVTKTGDSGTTGLMYGRRVPKNHPRVEACGTIDELNSAIGLARATVGHDFVRENLFWIQKSLVDVMGEVGVLTEDLPRYIKDGYATVTPELTAKLEKLVKEIESQNVSFKGWATPGATQNSAALDVARTICRRAERRVFDLQAAGGLQNGEVLIYLNRLSDLLWLFARWVERQAPK
;
A
#
# COMPACT_ATOMS: atom_id res chain seq x y z
N MET A 1 12.20 -9.62 24.76
CA MET A 1 11.64 -10.64 23.84
C MET A 1 12.50 -10.67 22.60
N SER A 2 12.95 -11.85 22.13
CA SER A 2 13.77 -11.95 20.91
C SER A 2 12.90 -11.86 19.67
N ILE A 3 13.33 -11.09 18.64
CA ILE A 3 12.71 -11.07 17.33
C ILE A 3 12.94 -12.40 16.60
N VAL A 4 14.06 -13.08 16.88
CA VAL A 4 14.41 -14.37 16.29
C VAL A 4 13.70 -15.48 17.06
N THR A 5 12.58 -15.95 16.53
CA THR A 5 11.76 -17.01 17.17
C THR A 5 12.04 -18.41 16.61
N LYS A 6 12.69 -18.53 15.44
CA LYS A 6 12.95 -19.77 14.69
C LYS A 6 11.69 -20.59 14.33
N THR A 7 10.50 -20.08 14.64
CA THR A 7 9.22 -20.80 14.40
C THR A 7 8.85 -20.92 12.92
N GLY A 8 9.54 -20.15 12.06
CA GLY A 8 9.33 -20.14 10.61
C GLY A 8 10.28 -21.01 9.80
N ASP A 9 11.27 -21.67 10.44
CA ASP A 9 12.35 -22.37 9.74
C ASP A 9 11.85 -23.64 9.00
N SER A 10 10.69 -24.16 9.41
CA SER A 10 10.03 -25.30 8.74
C SER A 10 9.15 -24.92 7.53
N GLY A 11 9.27 -23.69 7.00
CA GLY A 11 8.51 -23.26 5.82
C GLY A 11 7.07 -22.80 6.11
N THR A 12 6.70 -22.65 7.38
CA THR A 12 5.39 -22.10 7.77
C THR A 12 5.54 -20.73 8.44
N THR A 13 4.47 -19.93 8.46
CA THR A 13 4.42 -18.64 9.15
C THR A 13 3.13 -18.48 9.94
N GLY A 14 3.15 -17.60 10.96
CA GLY A 14 1.97 -17.27 11.76
C GLY A 14 1.14 -16.19 11.10
N LEU A 15 -0.18 -16.35 11.14
CA LEU A 15 -1.16 -15.29 10.93
C LEU A 15 -1.77 -14.88 12.28
N MET A 16 -2.68 -13.90 12.26
CA MET A 16 -3.43 -13.54 13.46
C MET A 16 -4.14 -14.75 14.08
N TYR A 17 -4.45 -14.65 15.36
CA TYR A 17 -5.18 -15.67 16.14
C TYR A 17 -4.51 -17.06 16.19
N GLY A 18 -3.17 -17.08 16.08
CA GLY A 18 -2.40 -18.33 16.18
C GLY A 18 -2.53 -19.24 14.97
N ARG A 19 -3.13 -18.78 13.90
CA ARG A 19 -3.22 -19.53 12.65
C ARG A 19 -1.83 -19.68 12.04
N ARG A 20 -1.57 -20.83 11.42
CA ARG A 20 -0.33 -21.09 10.70
C ARG A 20 -0.61 -21.56 9.29
N VAL A 21 0.16 -21.03 8.35
CA VAL A 21 0.04 -21.34 6.92
C VAL A 21 1.43 -21.53 6.31
N PRO A 22 1.57 -22.21 5.16
CA PRO A 22 2.81 -22.23 4.41
C PRO A 22 3.26 -20.81 4.02
N LYS A 23 4.56 -20.56 3.96
CA LYS A 23 5.10 -19.23 3.59
C LYS A 23 4.73 -18.78 2.17
N ASN A 24 4.41 -19.72 1.27
CA ASN A 24 3.94 -19.45 -0.09
C ASN A 24 2.42 -19.33 -0.20
N HIS A 25 1.70 -19.24 0.92
CA HIS A 25 0.25 -19.04 0.91
C HIS A 25 -0.09 -17.69 0.26
N PRO A 26 -1.13 -17.57 -0.62
CA PRO A 26 -1.47 -16.32 -1.31
C PRO A 26 -1.68 -15.13 -0.39
N ARG A 27 -2.20 -15.35 0.82
CA ARG A 27 -2.37 -14.33 1.85
C ARG A 27 -1.03 -13.78 2.36
N VAL A 28 -0.05 -14.64 2.55
CA VAL A 28 1.30 -14.24 2.98
C VAL A 28 1.99 -13.43 1.89
N GLU A 29 1.83 -13.85 0.64
CA GLU A 29 2.34 -13.13 -0.53
C GLU A 29 1.70 -11.74 -0.67
N ALA A 30 0.37 -11.63 -0.53
CA ALA A 30 -0.34 -10.35 -0.58
C ALA A 30 0.11 -9.41 0.55
N CYS A 31 0.15 -9.89 1.80
CA CYS A 31 0.63 -9.11 2.94
C CYS A 31 2.09 -8.67 2.75
N GLY A 32 2.97 -9.57 2.32
CA GLY A 32 4.38 -9.28 2.11
C GLY A 32 4.59 -8.21 1.02
N THR A 33 3.77 -8.24 -0.04
CA THR A 33 3.86 -7.23 -1.10
C THR A 33 3.33 -5.87 -0.64
N ILE A 34 2.33 -5.83 0.26
CA ILE A 34 1.87 -4.57 0.87
C ILE A 34 2.92 -4.02 1.84
N ASP A 35 3.62 -4.88 2.59
CA ASP A 35 4.73 -4.46 3.45
C ASP A 35 5.92 -3.90 2.63
N GLU A 36 6.24 -4.52 1.50
CA GLU A 36 7.21 -3.99 0.54
C GLU A 36 6.79 -2.60 0.01
N LEU A 37 5.49 -2.42 -0.32
CA LEU A 37 4.93 -1.12 -0.70
C LEU A 37 5.11 -0.10 0.42
N ASN A 38 4.77 -0.47 1.65
CA ASN A 38 4.91 0.42 2.80
C ASN A 38 6.37 0.87 3.02
N SER A 39 7.32 -0.05 2.83
CA SER A 39 8.75 0.24 2.90
C SER A 39 9.22 1.17 1.75
N ALA A 40 8.74 0.95 0.53
CA ALA A 40 9.03 1.80 -0.62
C ALA A 40 8.45 3.22 -0.45
N ILE A 41 7.24 3.35 0.10
CA ILE A 41 6.66 4.65 0.48
C ILE A 41 7.50 5.31 1.59
N GLY A 42 8.04 4.52 2.53
CA GLY A 42 8.96 5.01 3.55
C GLY A 42 10.23 5.63 2.95
N LEU A 43 10.80 4.98 1.93
CA LEU A 43 11.94 5.53 1.18
C LEU A 43 11.56 6.84 0.47
N ALA A 44 10.45 6.87 -0.26
CA ALA A 44 9.98 8.08 -0.92
C ALA A 44 9.74 9.22 0.08
N ARG A 45 9.13 8.93 1.24
CA ARG A 45 8.90 9.90 2.32
C ARG A 45 10.21 10.44 2.90
N ALA A 46 11.22 9.61 3.05
CA ALA A 46 12.52 10.02 3.61
C ALA A 46 13.32 10.94 2.66
N THR A 47 13.07 10.84 1.35
CA THR A 47 13.79 11.62 0.34
C THR A 47 13.04 12.87 -0.11
N VAL A 48 11.70 12.91 -0.03
CA VAL A 48 10.92 14.04 -0.51
C VAL A 48 11.08 15.28 0.37
N GLY A 49 11.40 16.42 -0.27
CA GLY A 49 11.63 17.70 0.39
C GLY A 49 10.36 18.53 0.67
N HIS A 50 9.17 18.07 0.24
CA HIS A 50 7.91 18.79 0.33
C HIS A 50 7.02 18.22 1.44
N ASP A 51 6.70 19.06 2.44
CA ASP A 51 5.90 18.66 3.61
C ASP A 51 4.55 18.09 3.22
N PHE A 52 3.86 18.71 2.27
CA PHE A 52 2.57 18.23 1.78
C PHE A 52 2.62 16.75 1.34
N VAL A 53 3.61 16.39 0.53
CA VAL A 53 3.77 14.99 0.08
C VAL A 53 4.21 14.10 1.24
N ARG A 54 5.17 14.56 2.06
CA ARG A 54 5.72 13.80 3.18
C ARG A 54 4.66 13.42 4.21
N GLU A 55 3.77 14.35 4.59
CA GLU A 55 2.71 14.12 5.55
C GLU A 55 1.64 13.16 5.01
N ASN A 56 1.26 13.32 3.74
CA ASN A 56 0.32 12.41 3.10
C ASN A 56 0.89 11.00 2.92
N LEU A 57 2.17 10.84 2.58
CA LEU A 57 2.84 9.54 2.54
C LEU A 57 2.87 8.89 3.93
N PHE A 58 3.07 9.65 5.00
CA PHE A 58 3.03 9.13 6.37
C PHE A 58 1.62 8.63 6.75
N TRP A 59 0.58 9.40 6.40
CA TRP A 59 -0.79 8.94 6.59
C TRP A 59 -1.09 7.65 5.80
N ILE A 60 -0.65 7.58 4.52
CA ILE A 60 -0.80 6.38 3.69
C ILE A 60 -0.10 5.17 4.33
N GLN A 61 1.11 5.33 4.86
CA GLN A 61 1.81 4.24 5.55
C GLN A 61 1.02 3.70 6.74
N LYS A 62 0.36 4.57 7.53
CA LYS A 62 -0.51 4.14 8.62
C LYS A 62 -1.73 3.38 8.11
N SER A 63 -2.36 3.87 7.04
CA SER A 63 -3.49 3.20 6.42
C SER A 63 -3.12 1.82 5.85
N LEU A 64 -1.90 1.66 5.32
CA LEU A 64 -1.42 0.36 4.84
C LEU A 64 -1.26 -0.67 5.97
N VAL A 65 -1.08 -0.26 7.22
CA VAL A 65 -1.11 -1.18 8.37
C VAL A 65 -2.51 -1.79 8.52
N ASP A 66 -3.56 -0.98 8.38
CA ASP A 66 -4.95 -1.47 8.43
C ASP A 66 -5.24 -2.40 7.24
N VAL A 67 -4.77 -2.04 6.03
CA VAL A 67 -4.85 -2.90 4.83
C VAL A 67 -4.16 -4.25 5.07
N MET A 68 -2.93 -4.25 5.61
CA MET A 68 -2.19 -5.49 5.93
C MET A 68 -2.92 -6.31 7.00
N GLY A 69 -3.50 -5.66 8.00
CA GLY A 69 -4.27 -6.33 9.05
C GLY A 69 -5.45 -7.09 8.49
N GLU A 70 -6.28 -6.45 7.67
CA GLU A 70 -7.45 -7.07 7.05
C GLU A 70 -7.06 -8.16 6.05
N VAL A 71 -6.05 -7.92 5.20
CA VAL A 71 -5.54 -8.92 4.26
C VAL A 71 -4.89 -10.10 5.01
N GLY A 72 -4.28 -9.87 6.17
CA GLY A 72 -3.57 -10.86 6.99
C GLY A 72 -4.46 -11.82 7.79
N VAL A 73 -5.73 -11.48 8.01
CA VAL A 73 -6.66 -12.31 8.79
C VAL A 73 -7.39 -13.32 7.90
N LEU A 74 -7.59 -14.56 8.39
CA LEU A 74 -8.40 -15.54 7.66
C LEU A 74 -9.86 -15.08 7.59
N THR A 75 -10.55 -15.41 6.49
CA THR A 75 -11.95 -15.01 6.27
C THR A 75 -12.86 -15.45 7.42
N GLU A 76 -12.63 -16.63 7.99
CA GLU A 76 -13.37 -17.17 9.13
C GLU A 76 -13.14 -16.42 10.44
N ASP A 77 -11.99 -15.76 10.59
CA ASP A 77 -11.61 -14.97 11.76
C ASP A 77 -11.98 -13.48 11.62
N LEU A 78 -12.44 -13.03 10.45
CA LEU A 78 -12.80 -11.64 10.19
C LEU A 78 -13.85 -11.07 11.17
N PRO A 79 -14.93 -11.80 11.55
CA PRO A 79 -15.87 -11.30 12.55
C PRO A 79 -15.21 -11.04 13.92
N ARG A 80 -14.24 -11.86 14.31
CA ARG A 80 -13.45 -11.66 15.53
C ARG A 80 -12.53 -10.46 15.40
N TYR A 81 -11.89 -10.28 14.27
CA TYR A 81 -11.02 -9.14 13.95
C TYR A 81 -11.76 -7.80 14.15
N ILE A 82 -12.96 -7.70 13.60
CA ILE A 82 -13.83 -6.52 13.72
C ILE A 82 -14.27 -6.33 15.19
N LYS A 83 -14.67 -7.40 15.87
CA LYS A 83 -15.09 -7.36 17.29
C LYS A 83 -13.96 -6.91 18.23
N ASP A 84 -12.73 -7.30 17.93
CA ASP A 84 -11.53 -6.93 18.68
C ASP A 84 -11.10 -5.46 18.41
N GLY A 85 -11.84 -4.72 17.54
CA GLY A 85 -11.65 -3.28 17.29
C GLY A 85 -10.60 -2.97 16.24
N TYR A 86 -10.16 -3.93 15.44
CA TYR A 86 -9.23 -3.67 14.33
C TYR A 86 -9.96 -3.02 13.15
N ALA A 87 -9.28 -2.10 12.50
CA ALA A 87 -9.81 -1.37 11.35
C ALA A 87 -9.86 -2.25 10.09
N THR A 88 -10.88 -2.00 9.26
CA THR A 88 -11.00 -2.53 7.90
C THR A 88 -10.92 -1.38 6.89
N VAL A 89 -10.64 -1.70 5.64
CA VAL A 89 -10.62 -0.70 4.56
C VAL A 89 -12.06 -0.30 4.23
N THR A 90 -12.32 1.00 4.27
CA THR A 90 -13.66 1.55 4.03
C THR A 90 -13.66 2.52 2.85
N PRO A 91 -14.84 2.82 2.25
CA PRO A 91 -14.96 3.83 1.20
C PRO A 91 -14.46 5.21 1.61
N GLU A 92 -14.57 5.59 2.90
CA GLU A 92 -14.08 6.86 3.41
C GLU A 92 -12.54 6.96 3.33
N LEU A 93 -11.85 5.81 3.52
CA LEU A 93 -10.40 5.75 3.38
C LEU A 93 -9.98 6.00 1.92
N THR A 94 -10.68 5.39 0.97
CA THR A 94 -10.48 5.61 -0.47
C THR A 94 -10.83 7.04 -0.88
N ALA A 95 -11.94 7.58 -0.38
CA ALA A 95 -12.37 8.95 -0.68
C ALA A 95 -11.32 10.00 -0.28
N LYS A 96 -10.54 9.73 0.76
CA LYS A 96 -9.42 10.62 1.14
C LYS A 96 -8.30 10.61 0.09
N LEU A 97 -7.98 9.47 -0.51
CA LEU A 97 -7.03 9.40 -1.65
C LEU A 97 -7.59 10.18 -2.85
N GLU A 98 -8.87 10.01 -3.16
CA GLU A 98 -9.53 10.71 -4.27
C GLU A 98 -9.55 12.23 -4.08
N LYS A 99 -9.70 12.71 -2.85
CA LYS A 99 -9.58 14.12 -2.53
C LYS A 99 -8.18 14.64 -2.85
N LEU A 100 -7.13 13.92 -2.46
CA LEU A 100 -5.74 14.28 -2.78
C LEU A 100 -5.48 14.26 -4.29
N VAL A 101 -6.00 13.26 -5.01
CA VAL A 101 -5.93 13.20 -6.48
C VAL A 101 -6.51 14.50 -7.09
N LYS A 102 -7.74 14.87 -6.71
CA LYS A 102 -8.41 16.09 -7.21
C LYS A 102 -7.63 17.36 -6.87
N GLU A 103 -7.06 17.43 -5.66
CA GLU A 103 -6.26 18.58 -5.21
C GLU A 103 -5.01 18.76 -6.07
N ILE A 104 -4.32 17.68 -6.44
CA ILE A 104 -3.12 17.75 -7.28
C ILE A 104 -3.49 18.03 -8.74
N GLU A 105 -4.52 17.39 -9.27
CA GLU A 105 -5.00 17.62 -10.64
C GLU A 105 -5.43 19.07 -10.87
N SER A 106 -6.04 19.72 -9.85
CA SER A 106 -6.43 21.13 -9.91
C SER A 106 -5.24 22.09 -10.10
N GLN A 107 -4.03 21.64 -9.80
CA GLN A 107 -2.79 22.39 -9.99
C GLN A 107 -2.20 22.24 -11.41
N ASN A 108 -2.98 21.72 -12.37
CA ASN A 108 -2.56 21.52 -13.76
C ASN A 108 -1.31 20.64 -13.90
N VAL A 109 -1.20 19.60 -13.08
CA VAL A 109 -0.19 18.55 -13.25
C VAL A 109 -0.55 17.75 -14.49
N SER A 110 -0.15 18.26 -15.66
CA SER A 110 -0.37 17.58 -16.93
C SER A 110 0.94 16.98 -17.45
N PHE A 111 0.83 15.84 -18.08
CA PHE A 111 1.94 15.17 -18.73
C PHE A 111 1.59 14.93 -20.21
N LYS A 112 2.46 15.37 -21.12
CA LYS A 112 2.34 15.01 -22.54
C LYS A 112 3.24 13.83 -22.85
N GLY A 113 2.66 12.74 -23.31
CA GLY A 113 3.39 11.53 -23.68
C GLY A 113 3.65 10.57 -22.51
N TRP A 114 4.67 9.73 -22.64
CA TRP A 114 5.07 8.76 -21.62
C TRP A 114 5.99 9.40 -20.56
N ALA A 115 5.58 9.35 -19.30
CA ALA A 115 6.42 9.82 -18.20
C ALA A 115 7.54 8.80 -17.89
N THR A 116 8.75 9.08 -18.32
CA THR A 116 9.91 8.25 -17.99
C THR A 116 10.33 8.49 -16.55
N PRO A 117 10.35 7.45 -15.68
CA PRO A 117 10.80 7.59 -14.29
C PRO A 117 12.26 8.07 -14.19
N GLY A 118 12.58 8.83 -13.14
CA GLY A 118 13.96 9.16 -12.82
C GLY A 118 14.39 10.60 -13.12
N ALA A 119 13.45 11.52 -13.38
CA ALA A 119 13.76 12.94 -13.55
C ALA A 119 14.40 13.55 -12.27
N THR A 120 13.97 13.09 -11.10
CA THR A 120 14.57 13.42 -9.80
C THR A 120 14.63 12.17 -8.92
N GLN A 121 15.49 12.18 -7.88
CA GLN A 121 15.53 11.09 -6.90
C GLN A 121 14.17 10.90 -6.21
N ASN A 122 13.48 11.99 -5.89
CA ASN A 122 12.19 11.96 -5.22
C ASN A 122 11.10 11.34 -6.10
N SER A 123 11.03 11.76 -7.36
CA SER A 123 10.06 11.19 -8.31
C SER A 123 10.36 9.73 -8.63
N ALA A 124 11.63 9.36 -8.73
CA ALA A 124 12.05 7.97 -8.95
C ALA A 124 11.60 7.05 -7.79
N ALA A 125 11.78 7.48 -6.54
CA ALA A 125 11.32 6.73 -5.36
C ALA A 125 9.79 6.55 -5.34
N LEU A 126 9.04 7.59 -5.71
CA LEU A 126 7.57 7.54 -5.84
C LEU A 126 7.13 6.60 -6.98
N ASP A 127 7.84 6.60 -8.12
CA ASP A 127 7.55 5.67 -9.21
C ASP A 127 7.85 4.22 -8.83
N VAL A 128 8.91 3.95 -8.05
CA VAL A 128 9.16 2.62 -7.48
C VAL A 128 8.00 2.20 -6.58
N ALA A 129 7.58 3.04 -5.64
CA ALA A 129 6.44 2.76 -4.77
C ALA A 129 5.16 2.50 -5.59
N ARG A 130 4.90 3.28 -6.63
CA ARG A 130 3.76 3.07 -7.55
C ARG A 130 3.78 1.68 -8.20
N THR A 131 4.93 1.25 -8.72
CA THR A 131 5.02 -0.05 -9.40
C THR A 131 4.86 -1.22 -8.43
N ILE A 132 5.33 -1.07 -7.20
CA ILE A 132 5.11 -2.03 -6.11
C ILE A 132 3.63 -2.04 -5.71
N CYS A 133 2.98 -0.87 -5.60
CA CYS A 133 1.54 -0.76 -5.35
C CYS A 133 0.72 -1.57 -6.36
N ARG A 134 1.01 -1.44 -7.64
CA ARG A 134 0.37 -2.22 -8.71
C ARG A 134 0.66 -3.72 -8.61
N ARG A 135 1.81 -4.12 -8.08
CA ARG A 135 2.08 -5.54 -7.79
C ARG A 135 1.26 -6.01 -6.59
N ALA A 136 1.18 -5.22 -5.51
CA ALA A 136 0.36 -5.52 -4.34
C ALA A 136 -1.12 -5.67 -4.73
N GLU A 137 -1.65 -4.76 -5.55
CA GLU A 137 -3.01 -4.83 -6.09
C GLU A 137 -3.27 -6.18 -6.78
N ARG A 138 -2.38 -6.63 -7.67
CA ARG A 138 -2.54 -7.93 -8.34
C ARG A 138 -2.50 -9.12 -7.37
N ARG A 139 -1.63 -9.08 -6.34
CA ARG A 139 -1.57 -10.15 -5.33
C ARG A 139 -2.81 -10.19 -4.45
N VAL A 140 -3.36 -9.02 -4.13
CA VAL A 140 -4.64 -8.91 -3.42
C VAL A 140 -5.79 -9.41 -4.30
N PHE A 141 -5.77 -9.10 -5.60
CA PHE A 141 -6.75 -9.64 -6.55
C PHE A 141 -6.69 -11.18 -6.62
N ASP A 142 -5.48 -11.76 -6.71
CA ASP A 142 -5.29 -13.22 -6.70
C ASP A 142 -5.89 -13.85 -5.43
N LEU A 143 -5.69 -13.22 -4.26
CA LEU A 143 -6.26 -13.66 -3.00
C LEU A 143 -7.79 -13.56 -2.98
N GLN A 144 -8.34 -12.46 -3.51
CA GLN A 144 -9.79 -12.25 -3.60
C GLN A 144 -10.44 -13.25 -4.55
N ALA A 145 -9.84 -13.48 -5.72
CA ALA A 145 -10.33 -14.44 -6.71
C ALA A 145 -10.34 -15.89 -6.16
N ALA A 146 -9.42 -16.20 -5.25
CA ALA A 146 -9.39 -17.47 -4.52
C ALA A 146 -10.36 -17.53 -3.31
N GLY A 147 -11.21 -16.51 -3.10
CA GLY A 147 -12.16 -16.45 -1.98
C GLY A 147 -11.53 -16.09 -0.63
N GLY A 148 -10.25 -15.72 -0.60
CA GLY A 148 -9.52 -15.41 0.61
C GLY A 148 -9.75 -13.98 1.15
N LEU A 149 -10.35 -13.09 0.38
CA LEU A 149 -10.68 -11.73 0.78
C LEU A 149 -12.07 -11.38 0.24
N GLN A 150 -12.96 -10.89 1.11
CA GLN A 150 -14.33 -10.53 0.71
C GLN A 150 -14.51 -9.04 0.45
N ASN A 151 -13.71 -8.19 1.10
CA ASN A 151 -13.82 -6.75 0.98
C ASN A 151 -13.18 -6.25 -0.34
N GLY A 152 -14.02 -5.90 -1.31
CA GLY A 152 -13.58 -5.34 -2.60
C GLY A 152 -12.96 -3.95 -2.47
N GLU A 153 -13.22 -3.21 -1.40
CA GLU A 153 -12.68 -1.86 -1.18
C GLU A 153 -11.16 -1.84 -1.08
N VAL A 154 -10.54 -2.95 -0.63
CA VAL A 154 -9.08 -3.10 -0.59
C VAL A 154 -8.45 -2.93 -1.97
N LEU A 155 -9.06 -3.51 -3.01
CA LEU A 155 -8.58 -3.36 -4.40
C LEU A 155 -8.78 -1.93 -4.91
N ILE A 156 -9.94 -1.34 -4.62
CA ILE A 156 -10.24 0.04 -5.03
C ILE A 156 -9.24 1.00 -4.39
N TYR A 157 -8.96 0.82 -3.10
CA TYR A 157 -7.96 1.61 -2.37
C TYR A 157 -6.56 1.51 -3.01
N LEU A 158 -6.05 0.30 -3.27
CA LEU A 158 -4.74 0.10 -3.88
C LEU A 158 -4.66 0.66 -5.30
N ASN A 159 -5.71 0.50 -6.09
CA ASN A 159 -5.79 1.09 -7.43
C ASN A 159 -5.68 2.61 -7.35
N ARG A 160 -6.50 3.26 -6.51
CA ARG A 160 -6.48 4.71 -6.32
C ARG A 160 -5.16 5.20 -5.73
N LEU A 161 -4.53 4.43 -4.83
CA LEU A 161 -3.21 4.75 -4.30
C LEU A 161 -2.15 4.76 -5.40
N SER A 162 -2.21 3.82 -6.35
CA SER A 162 -1.26 3.80 -7.47
C SER A 162 -1.35 5.06 -8.34
N ASP A 163 -2.57 5.58 -8.57
CA ASP A 163 -2.80 6.82 -9.31
C ASP A 163 -2.24 8.03 -8.56
N LEU A 164 -2.48 8.10 -7.24
CA LEU A 164 -1.96 9.17 -6.40
C LEU A 164 -0.43 9.19 -6.36
N LEU A 165 0.22 8.02 -6.26
CA LEU A 165 1.68 7.93 -6.27
C LEU A 165 2.27 8.43 -7.60
N TRP A 166 1.59 8.17 -8.73
CA TRP A 166 1.99 8.73 -10.03
C TRP A 166 1.87 10.25 -10.04
N LEU A 167 0.77 10.79 -9.54
CA LEU A 167 0.54 12.22 -9.45
C LEU A 167 1.56 12.90 -8.54
N PHE A 168 1.86 12.32 -7.37
CA PHE A 168 2.92 12.83 -6.49
C PHE A 168 4.28 12.88 -7.19
N ALA A 169 4.63 11.82 -7.95
CA ALA A 169 5.90 11.80 -8.69
C ALA A 169 5.96 12.94 -9.71
N ARG A 170 4.92 13.17 -10.49
CA ARG A 170 4.86 14.27 -11.47
C ARG A 170 4.80 15.64 -10.80
N TRP A 171 4.11 15.73 -9.67
CA TRP A 171 4.02 16.99 -8.91
C TRP A 171 5.39 17.42 -8.36
N VAL A 172 6.16 16.53 -7.74
CA VAL A 172 7.49 16.86 -7.20
C VAL A 172 8.50 17.23 -8.30
N GLU A 173 8.39 16.66 -9.50
CA GLU A 173 9.21 17.06 -10.65
C GLU A 173 9.01 18.51 -11.05
N ARG A 174 7.77 19.00 -10.96
CA ARG A 174 7.47 20.41 -11.28
C ARG A 174 7.95 21.39 -10.22
N GLN A 175 8.09 20.95 -8.98
CA GLN A 175 8.60 21.76 -7.88
C GLN A 175 10.13 21.78 -7.81
N ALA A 176 10.81 20.90 -8.55
CA ALA A 176 12.26 20.89 -8.58
C ALA A 176 12.82 22.18 -9.24
N PRO A 177 13.84 22.80 -8.68
CA PRO A 177 14.51 23.91 -9.35
C PRO A 177 15.05 23.45 -10.71
N LYS A 178 14.84 24.28 -11.72
CA LYS A 178 15.36 24.04 -13.08
C LYS A 178 16.86 24.22 -13.13
#